data_e20749b86339597dc971e2e1567d47c6
#
_entry.id   e20749b86339597dc971e2e1567d47c6
#
_cell.length_a   1.000
_cell.length_b   1.000
_cell.length_c   1.000
_cell.angle_alpha   90.00
_cell.angle_beta   90.00
_cell.angle_gamma   90.00
#
_symmetry.space_group_name_H-M   'P 1'
#
loop_
_entity.id
_entity.type
_entity.pdbx_description
1 polymer ?
#
loop_
_entity_poly.entity_id
_entity_poly.type
_entity_poly.pdbx_seq_one_letter_code
_entity_poly.pdbx_strand_id
1 'polypeptide(L)'
;MYSLLSLLLATALYLTPTTAATWYFLRYNLPSSQSFLSFSGTMVIPKLPKAGVYYLWPGLQPTDNSGVYQNVLDGRSGTWWIGSGWCCSNPSLPWGSGFNVNAGDTVTFSNTRGSGAWTSVLKKGSSGGSVQDSFALSSKTFNQVLFAIELTSVSWDFGPLVFNNVVITSSGTDTKWCTNAPENYNSATNYAVSGVSASVSNNVVTCKINSVTLQSPKK
;
A
#
# COMPACT_ATOMS: atom_id res chain seq x y z
N MET A 1 -71.35 -6.75 1.06
CA MET A 1 -70.39 -5.61 0.94
C MET A 1 -69.19 -5.92 1.83
N TYR A 2 -68.10 -6.42 1.25
CA TYR A 2 -66.87 -6.73 1.95
C TYR A 2 -65.86 -5.66 1.58
N SER A 3 -65.44 -4.86 2.61
CA SER A 3 -64.40 -3.83 2.45
C SER A 3 -63.04 -4.49 2.52
N LEU A 4 -62.32 -4.45 1.40
CA LEU A 4 -60.88 -4.84 1.32
C LEU A 4 -60.02 -3.69 1.81
N LEU A 5 -59.49 -3.85 3.03
CA LEU A 5 -58.46 -2.95 3.57
C LEU A 5 -57.10 -3.36 2.98
N SER A 6 -56.61 -2.60 2.01
CA SER A 6 -55.27 -2.80 1.43
C SER A 6 -54.22 -2.27 2.40
N LEU A 7 -53.48 -3.18 3.02
CA LEU A 7 -52.32 -2.86 3.86
C LEU A 7 -51.13 -2.58 2.96
N LEU A 8 -50.81 -1.31 2.74
CA LEU A 8 -49.55 -0.88 2.08
C LEU A 8 -48.39 -1.03 3.05
N LEU A 9 -47.63 -2.12 2.93
CA LEU A 9 -46.36 -2.29 3.62
C LEU A 9 -45.32 -1.40 2.93
N ALA A 10 -45.02 -0.24 3.50
CA ALA A 10 -43.91 0.59 3.08
C ALA A 10 -42.60 -0.04 3.59
N THR A 11 -41.91 -0.80 2.74
CA THR A 11 -40.54 -1.25 2.99
C THR A 11 -39.60 -0.04 2.86
N ALA A 12 -39.22 0.56 3.99
CA ALA A 12 -38.16 1.54 4.03
C ALA A 12 -36.86 0.83 3.70
N LEU A 13 -36.37 1.01 2.48
CA LEU A 13 -34.99 0.65 2.12
C LEU A 13 -34.04 1.56 2.92
N TYR A 14 -33.47 1.04 3.97
CA TYR A 14 -32.34 1.66 4.66
C TYR A 14 -31.14 1.59 3.71
N LEU A 15 -30.92 2.63 2.92
CA LEU A 15 -29.67 2.87 2.23
C LEU A 15 -28.62 3.19 3.32
N THR A 16 -27.87 2.19 3.75
CA THR A 16 -26.69 2.44 4.58
C THR A 16 -25.72 3.26 3.73
N PRO A 17 -25.31 4.47 4.14
CA PRO A 17 -24.33 5.23 3.40
C PRO A 17 -23.04 4.42 3.37
N THR A 18 -22.59 4.01 2.20
CA THR A 18 -21.26 3.46 2.00
C THR A 18 -20.30 4.61 2.19
N THR A 19 -19.63 4.65 3.35
CA THR A 19 -18.58 5.65 3.58
C THR A 19 -17.41 5.35 2.65
N ALA A 20 -17.10 6.32 1.78
CA ALA A 20 -15.94 6.23 0.89
C ALA A 20 -14.65 6.23 1.71
N ALA A 21 -13.65 5.50 1.24
CA ALA A 21 -12.32 5.53 1.85
C ALA A 21 -11.67 6.90 1.65
N THR A 22 -10.96 7.38 2.67
CA THR A 22 -10.10 8.55 2.59
C THR A 22 -8.67 8.07 2.31
N TRP A 23 -8.07 8.64 1.28
CA TRP A 23 -6.76 8.25 0.78
C TRP A 23 -5.71 9.32 1.07
N TYR A 24 -4.55 8.88 1.55
CA TYR A 24 -3.34 9.68 1.73
C TYR A 24 -2.19 8.87 1.18
N PHE A 25 -1.45 9.39 0.20
CA PHE A 25 -0.28 8.67 -0.30
C PHE A 25 0.77 9.58 -0.93
N LEU A 26 2.01 9.10 -0.87
CA LEU A 26 3.13 9.58 -1.65
C LEU A 26 3.36 8.63 -2.82
N ARG A 27 3.62 9.17 -3.99
CA ARG A 27 3.79 8.39 -5.20
C ARG A 27 5.04 8.80 -5.98
N TYR A 28 5.82 7.83 -6.37
CA TYR A 28 6.88 7.97 -7.36
C TYR A 28 6.38 7.41 -8.68
N ASN A 29 6.56 8.17 -9.77
CA ASN A 29 6.05 7.83 -11.10
C ASN A 29 7.20 7.63 -12.07
N LEU A 30 7.08 6.60 -12.92
CA LEU A 30 7.91 6.40 -14.10
C LEU A 30 7.13 6.73 -15.37
N PRO A 31 7.80 7.09 -16.47
CA PRO A 31 7.20 7.08 -17.79
C PRO A 31 6.61 5.70 -18.13
N SER A 32 5.55 5.66 -18.92
CA SER A 32 4.88 4.40 -19.32
C SER A 32 5.78 3.40 -20.06
N SER A 33 6.88 3.86 -20.64
CA SER A 33 7.90 3.03 -21.29
C SER A 33 8.87 2.33 -20.33
N GLN A 34 8.81 2.66 -19.03
CA GLN A 34 9.66 2.11 -17.99
C GLN A 34 8.82 1.37 -16.94
N SER A 35 9.47 0.51 -16.17
CA SER A 35 8.82 -0.23 -15.09
C SER A 35 9.72 -0.35 -13.88
N PHE A 36 9.09 -0.38 -12.70
CA PHE A 36 9.76 -0.81 -11.49
C PHE A 36 10.04 -2.30 -11.55
N LEU A 37 11.18 -2.70 -11.02
CA LEU A 37 11.69 -4.08 -11.00
C LEU A 37 11.68 -4.67 -9.60
N SER A 38 11.88 -3.82 -8.59
CA SER A 38 11.75 -4.21 -7.18
C SER A 38 11.36 -3.01 -6.31
N PHE A 39 10.74 -3.31 -5.17
CA PHE A 39 10.44 -2.35 -4.12
C PHE A 39 10.56 -3.03 -2.77
N SER A 40 11.46 -2.55 -1.93
CA SER A 40 11.73 -3.10 -0.61
C SER A 40 11.96 -2.00 0.42
N GLY A 41 11.83 -2.37 1.70
CA GLY A 41 12.05 -1.46 2.82
C GLY A 41 11.65 -2.11 4.14
N THR A 42 11.66 -1.30 5.20
CA THR A 42 11.23 -1.70 6.54
C THR A 42 10.13 -0.77 7.01
N MET A 43 8.94 -1.30 7.24
CA MET A 43 7.81 -0.58 7.84
C MET A 43 7.95 -0.65 9.37
N VAL A 44 7.82 0.48 10.04
CA VAL A 44 7.65 0.55 11.50
C VAL A 44 6.16 0.49 11.80
N ILE A 45 5.74 -0.46 12.63
CA ILE A 45 4.32 -0.69 12.91
C ILE A 45 3.83 0.37 13.91
N PRO A 46 2.86 1.22 13.51
CA PRO A 46 2.33 2.25 14.40
C PRO A 46 1.39 1.65 15.46
N LYS A 47 0.97 2.47 16.43
CA LYS A 47 -0.07 2.07 17.38
C LYS A 47 -1.38 1.86 16.63
N LEU A 48 -2.12 0.76 16.94
CA LEU A 48 -3.50 0.59 16.49
C LEU A 48 -4.42 1.22 17.53
N PRO A 49 -5.16 2.30 17.20
CA PRO A 49 -6.00 2.99 18.18
C PRO A 49 -7.20 2.16 18.62
N LYS A 50 -7.82 1.45 17.68
CA LYS A 50 -9.00 0.58 17.87
C LYS A 50 -9.14 -0.36 16.67
N ALA A 51 -10.02 -1.35 16.75
CA ALA A 51 -10.46 -2.10 15.59
C ALA A 51 -11.13 -1.16 14.56
N GLY A 52 -10.77 -1.30 13.29
CA GLY A 52 -11.33 -0.45 12.23
C GLY A 52 -10.61 -0.61 10.90
N VAL A 53 -11.18 -0.03 9.85
CA VAL A 53 -10.62 -0.13 8.50
C VAL A 53 -9.46 0.87 8.36
N TYR A 54 -8.32 0.47 8.88
CA TYR A 54 -7.01 1.07 8.68
C TYR A 54 -6.24 0.13 7.75
N TYR A 55 -5.96 0.56 6.53
CA TYR A 55 -5.05 -0.12 5.61
C TYR A 55 -3.85 0.78 5.34
N LEU A 56 -2.67 0.35 5.81
CA LEU A 56 -1.42 1.08 5.65
C LEU A 56 -0.49 0.19 4.82
N TRP A 57 0.03 0.71 3.70
CA TRP A 57 0.75 -0.17 2.79
C TRP A 57 1.76 0.51 1.88
N PRO A 58 2.93 -0.11 1.62
CA PRO A 58 3.74 0.11 0.45
C PRO A 58 3.17 -0.72 -0.71
N GLY A 59 3.17 -0.17 -1.93
CA GLY A 59 2.62 -0.89 -3.08
C GLY A 59 3.13 -0.43 -4.43
N LEU A 60 2.81 -1.22 -5.43
CA LEU A 60 3.12 -0.99 -6.84
C LEU A 60 1.82 -0.96 -7.65
N GLN A 61 1.66 0.04 -8.52
CA GLN A 61 0.47 0.23 -9.32
C GLN A 61 0.84 0.47 -10.78
N PRO A 62 0.10 -0.12 -11.75
CA PRO A 62 0.22 0.24 -13.15
C PRO A 62 -0.55 1.54 -13.45
N THR A 63 -0.15 2.27 -14.49
CA THR A 63 -0.82 3.53 -14.89
C THR A 63 -2.24 3.34 -15.39
N ASP A 64 -2.61 2.14 -15.83
CA ASP A 64 -3.98 1.79 -16.20
C ASP A 64 -4.91 1.68 -14.99
N ASN A 65 -4.36 1.82 -13.76
CA ASN A 65 -5.07 1.70 -12.49
C ASN A 65 -5.89 0.40 -12.34
N SER A 66 -5.48 -0.67 -13.02
CA SER A 66 -6.19 -1.96 -13.03
C SER A 66 -6.08 -2.72 -11.71
N GLY A 67 -5.31 -2.23 -10.75
CA GLY A 67 -5.15 -2.78 -9.41
C GLY A 67 -3.89 -2.29 -8.73
N VAL A 68 -3.65 -2.79 -7.52
CA VAL A 68 -2.48 -2.48 -6.70
C VAL A 68 -1.87 -3.75 -6.13
N TYR A 69 -0.58 -3.96 -6.34
CA TYR A 69 0.21 -4.99 -5.68
C TYR A 69 0.80 -4.41 -4.40
N GLN A 70 0.38 -4.90 -3.24
CA GLN A 70 0.58 -4.21 -1.96
C GLN A 70 0.89 -5.16 -0.81
N ASN A 71 1.58 -4.63 0.22
CA ASN A 71 1.79 -5.29 1.51
C ASN A 71 0.95 -4.56 2.56
N VAL A 72 -0.24 -5.08 2.87
CA VAL A 72 -1.23 -4.37 3.70
C VAL A 72 -1.07 -4.69 5.16
N LEU A 73 -0.89 -3.65 5.97
CA LEU A 73 -1.08 -3.66 7.41
C LEU A 73 -2.57 -3.35 7.68
N ASP A 74 -3.31 -4.34 8.16
CA ASP A 74 -4.77 -4.34 8.34
C ASP A 74 -5.13 -4.28 9.82
N GLY A 75 -5.90 -3.26 10.23
CA GLY A 75 -6.32 -3.02 11.61
C GLY A 75 -7.74 -3.49 11.96
N ARG A 76 -8.47 -4.12 11.03
CA ARG A 76 -9.90 -4.44 11.21
C ARG A 76 -10.21 -5.32 12.41
N SER A 77 -9.35 -6.28 12.73
CA SER A 77 -9.58 -7.24 13.81
C SER A 77 -9.28 -6.70 15.22
N GLY A 78 -8.75 -5.48 15.34
CA GLY A 78 -8.26 -4.94 16.62
C GLY A 78 -6.84 -5.40 16.96
N THR A 79 -6.21 -6.17 16.10
CA THR A 79 -4.80 -6.52 16.11
C THR A 79 -4.25 -6.27 14.70
N TRP A 80 -3.07 -5.65 14.60
CA TRP A 80 -2.44 -5.50 13.29
C TRP A 80 -2.10 -6.85 12.69
N TRP A 81 -2.57 -7.08 11.47
CA TRP A 81 -2.15 -8.17 10.60
C TRP A 81 -1.47 -7.60 9.37
N ILE A 82 -0.38 -8.22 8.89
CA ILE A 82 0.27 -7.82 7.64
C ILE A 82 0.32 -9.00 6.68
N GLY A 83 -0.03 -8.75 5.43
CA GLY A 83 0.02 -9.72 4.34
C GLY A 83 0.13 -9.05 2.99
N SER A 84 0.43 -9.83 1.95
CA SER A 84 0.62 -9.36 0.59
C SER A 84 -0.56 -9.72 -0.29
N GLY A 85 -0.84 -8.90 -1.29
CA GLY A 85 -1.90 -9.21 -2.23
C GLY A 85 -1.97 -8.29 -3.44
N TRP A 86 -2.79 -8.68 -4.37
CA TRP A 86 -3.21 -7.90 -5.52
C TRP A 86 -4.66 -7.45 -5.32
N CYS A 87 -4.89 -6.19 -5.18
CA CYS A 87 -6.24 -5.61 -5.21
C CYS A 87 -6.49 -5.02 -6.61
N CYS A 88 -7.64 -5.20 -7.27
CA CYS A 88 -8.81 -5.76 -6.64
C CYS A 88 -9.48 -6.82 -7.51
N SER A 89 -9.32 -6.86 -8.84
CA SER A 89 -10.16 -7.80 -9.61
C SER A 89 -9.54 -8.33 -10.91
N ASN A 90 -8.57 -7.68 -11.51
CA ASN A 90 -8.02 -8.11 -12.79
C ASN A 90 -6.48 -8.17 -12.79
N PRO A 91 -5.90 -9.38 -12.70
CA PRO A 91 -6.53 -10.68 -12.50
C PRO A 91 -7.13 -10.85 -11.11
N SER A 92 -8.08 -11.77 -10.93
CA SER A 92 -8.53 -12.17 -9.60
C SER A 92 -7.50 -13.13 -9.00
N LEU A 93 -6.85 -12.72 -7.93
CA LEU A 93 -5.83 -13.51 -7.25
C LEU A 93 -6.18 -13.62 -5.77
N PRO A 94 -5.90 -14.77 -5.12
CA PRO A 94 -6.04 -14.88 -3.68
C PRO A 94 -5.02 -13.98 -2.98
N TRP A 95 -5.36 -13.52 -1.78
CA TRP A 95 -4.41 -12.90 -0.87
C TRP A 95 -3.36 -13.92 -0.45
N GLY A 96 -2.14 -13.46 -0.27
CA GLY A 96 -1.05 -14.25 0.26
C GLY A 96 -1.16 -14.49 1.76
N SER A 97 -0.17 -15.16 2.28
CA SER A 97 0.02 -15.41 3.70
C SER A 97 0.37 -14.13 4.45
N GLY A 98 0.18 -14.16 5.77
CA GLY A 98 0.51 -13.04 6.63
C GLY A 98 0.64 -13.45 8.09
N PHE A 99 0.91 -12.47 8.94
CA PHE A 99 1.07 -12.67 10.38
C PHE A 99 0.68 -11.44 11.19
N ASN A 100 0.39 -11.66 12.48
CA ASN A 100 0.10 -10.58 13.40
C ASN A 100 1.37 -9.87 13.86
N VAL A 101 1.26 -8.56 14.04
CA VAL A 101 2.35 -7.69 14.52
C VAL A 101 1.82 -6.73 15.59
N ASN A 102 2.72 -6.21 16.42
CA ASN A 102 2.42 -5.26 17.48
C ASN A 102 2.99 -3.87 17.15
N ALA A 103 2.44 -2.85 17.78
CA ALA A 103 3.01 -1.51 17.74
C ALA A 103 4.49 -1.54 18.18
N GLY A 104 5.34 -0.85 17.41
CA GLY A 104 6.79 -0.83 17.61
C GLY A 104 7.56 -1.97 16.95
N ASP A 105 6.90 -3.04 16.50
CA ASP A 105 7.54 -4.05 15.65
C ASP A 105 8.03 -3.40 14.33
N THR A 106 8.99 -4.06 13.70
CA THR A 106 9.40 -3.73 12.33
C THR A 106 9.10 -4.89 11.40
N VAL A 107 8.63 -4.59 10.20
CA VAL A 107 8.45 -5.58 9.14
C VAL A 107 9.24 -5.17 7.91
N THR A 108 10.18 -6.01 7.50
CA THR A 108 10.84 -5.87 6.22
C THR A 108 9.94 -6.44 5.13
N PHE A 109 9.69 -5.68 4.08
CA PHE A 109 8.99 -6.12 2.89
C PHE A 109 9.95 -6.10 1.68
N SER A 110 9.76 -7.04 0.76
CA SER A 110 10.49 -7.09 -0.50
C SER A 110 9.58 -7.63 -1.59
N ASN A 111 9.31 -6.80 -2.58
CA ASN A 111 8.53 -7.14 -3.77
C ASN A 111 9.49 -7.14 -4.96
N THR A 112 9.63 -8.27 -5.64
CA THR A 112 10.61 -8.43 -6.72
C THR A 112 9.96 -9.07 -7.94
N ARG A 113 10.22 -8.50 -9.11
CA ARG A 113 9.79 -9.03 -10.40
C ARG A 113 10.64 -10.24 -10.78
N GLY A 114 10.00 -11.38 -10.98
CA GLY A 114 10.60 -12.57 -11.59
C GLY A 114 10.19 -12.72 -13.07
N SER A 115 10.61 -13.80 -13.71
CA SER A 115 10.31 -14.09 -15.13
C SER A 115 8.82 -14.38 -15.38
N GLY A 116 8.11 -14.98 -14.41
CA GLY A 116 6.71 -15.37 -14.55
C GLY A 116 5.77 -14.78 -13.51
N ALA A 117 6.31 -14.20 -12.45
CA ALA A 117 5.52 -13.70 -11.33
C ALA A 117 6.26 -12.60 -10.57
N TRP A 118 5.53 -11.90 -9.72
CA TRP A 118 6.08 -11.06 -8.66
C TRP A 118 6.11 -11.85 -7.37
N THR A 119 7.23 -11.78 -6.67
CA THR A 119 7.41 -12.43 -5.36
C THR A 119 7.40 -11.38 -4.27
N SER A 120 6.60 -11.60 -3.23
CA SER A 120 6.59 -10.82 -1.99
C SER A 120 7.20 -11.64 -0.86
N VAL A 121 8.09 -11.02 -0.11
CA VAL A 121 8.62 -11.57 1.16
C VAL A 121 8.32 -10.56 2.25
N LEU A 122 7.67 -11.02 3.32
CA LEU A 122 7.47 -10.26 4.55
C LEU A 122 8.22 -10.95 5.69
N LYS A 123 8.98 -10.19 6.49
CA LYS A 123 9.73 -10.71 7.63
C LYS A 123 9.57 -9.80 8.84
N LYS A 124 9.16 -10.38 9.97
CA LYS A 124 9.00 -9.68 11.25
C LYS A 124 10.35 -9.59 11.98
N GLY A 125 10.88 -8.36 12.13
CA GLY A 125 12.14 -8.12 12.84
C GLY A 125 13.32 -8.98 12.35
N SER A 126 14.33 -9.13 13.18
CA SER A 126 15.52 -9.94 12.86
C SER A 126 15.32 -11.44 13.10
N SER A 127 14.49 -11.81 14.06
CA SER A 127 14.29 -13.19 14.53
C SER A 127 12.84 -13.70 14.41
N GLY A 128 11.93 -12.89 13.89
CA GLY A 128 10.53 -13.25 13.74
C GLY A 128 10.26 -14.12 12.51
N GLY A 129 8.99 -14.56 12.40
CA GLY A 129 8.51 -15.33 11.26
C GLY A 129 8.61 -14.58 9.95
N SER A 130 8.64 -15.32 8.85
CA SER A 130 8.57 -14.78 7.49
C SER A 130 7.56 -15.56 6.66
N VAL A 131 6.96 -14.88 5.69
CA VAL A 131 6.11 -15.47 4.67
C VAL A 131 6.61 -15.03 3.31
N GLN A 132 6.42 -15.89 2.31
CA GLN A 132 6.73 -15.61 0.92
C GLN A 132 5.56 -16.05 0.06
N ASP A 133 5.10 -15.17 -0.80
CA ASP A 133 4.02 -15.41 -1.74
C ASP A 133 4.42 -15.01 -3.15
N SER A 134 3.79 -15.63 -4.13
CA SER A 134 4.04 -15.38 -5.56
C SER A 134 2.73 -15.06 -6.25
N PHE A 135 2.73 -13.97 -7.04
CA PHE A 135 1.55 -13.46 -7.72
C PHE A 135 1.77 -13.43 -9.23
N ALA A 136 0.86 -14.03 -9.98
CA ALA A 136 0.90 -14.10 -11.45
C ALA A 136 0.61 -12.73 -12.08
N LEU A 137 1.51 -11.77 -11.87
CA LEU A 137 1.41 -10.38 -12.31
C LEU A 137 2.48 -10.01 -13.35
N SER A 138 3.07 -10.97 -14.04
CA SER A 138 4.11 -10.73 -15.05
C SER A 138 3.64 -9.88 -16.22
N SER A 139 2.33 -9.92 -16.54
CA SER A 139 1.71 -9.10 -17.58
C SER A 139 1.49 -7.63 -17.16
N LYS A 140 1.63 -7.31 -15.88
CA LYS A 140 1.47 -5.94 -15.37
C LYS A 140 2.77 -5.16 -15.44
N THR A 141 2.72 -3.96 -15.98
CA THR A 141 3.81 -3.00 -15.98
C THR A 141 3.61 -2.01 -14.84
N PHE A 142 4.32 -2.21 -13.75
CA PHE A 142 4.25 -1.31 -12.60
C PHE A 142 5.15 -0.09 -12.84
N ASN A 143 4.57 1.08 -12.90
CA ASN A 143 5.27 2.35 -13.08
C ASN A 143 4.89 3.40 -12.03
N GLN A 144 4.21 2.99 -10.99
CA GLN A 144 3.94 3.78 -9.80
C GLN A 144 4.34 2.99 -8.55
N VAL A 145 5.11 3.62 -7.66
CA VAL A 145 5.40 3.16 -6.30
C VAL A 145 4.66 4.05 -5.32
N LEU A 146 3.91 3.45 -4.40
CA LEU A 146 3.10 4.16 -3.42
C LEU A 146 3.51 3.81 -1.99
N PHE A 147 3.45 4.82 -1.12
CA PHE A 147 3.38 4.69 0.33
C PHE A 147 2.01 5.22 0.73
N ALA A 148 1.10 4.36 1.15
CA ALA A 148 -0.31 4.69 1.21
C ALA A 148 -0.95 4.41 2.57
N ILE A 149 -1.96 5.21 2.86
CA ILE A 149 -2.87 5.11 4.00
C ILE A 149 -4.28 5.22 3.44
N GLU A 150 -5.08 4.21 3.72
CA GLU A 150 -6.49 4.14 3.35
C GLU A 150 -7.32 3.96 4.61
N LEU A 151 -8.25 4.89 4.86
CA LEU A 151 -9.07 4.94 6.06
C LEU A 151 -10.54 4.94 5.69
N THR A 152 -11.33 4.02 6.25
CA THR A 152 -12.80 4.02 6.08
C THR A 152 -13.47 4.12 7.43
N SER A 153 -14.23 5.19 7.66
CA SER A 153 -14.95 5.48 8.92
C SER A 153 -14.06 5.56 10.16
N VAL A 154 -12.75 5.80 9.97
CA VAL A 154 -11.77 6.01 11.04
C VAL A 154 -10.93 7.23 10.74
N SER A 155 -10.34 7.82 11.79
CA SER A 155 -9.45 8.98 11.66
C SER A 155 -8.00 8.53 11.58
N TRP A 156 -7.13 9.40 11.07
CA TRP A 156 -5.67 9.21 11.19
C TRP A 156 -5.23 9.58 12.62
N ASP A 157 -5.28 8.63 13.52
CA ASP A 157 -5.02 8.77 14.97
C ASP A 157 -3.96 7.77 15.50
N PHE A 158 -3.27 7.08 14.57
CA PHE A 158 -2.22 6.10 14.87
C PHE A 158 -0.80 6.71 14.91
N GLY A 159 -0.66 8.01 14.66
CA GLY A 159 0.62 8.70 14.57
C GLY A 159 1.25 8.63 13.18
N PRO A 160 2.57 8.83 13.06
CA PRO A 160 3.25 8.75 11.77
C PRO A 160 3.35 7.31 11.26
N LEU A 161 3.29 7.16 9.93
CA LEU A 161 3.66 5.94 9.24
C LEU A 161 5.08 6.08 8.70
N VAL A 162 5.98 5.21 9.11
CA VAL A 162 7.42 5.31 8.82
C VAL A 162 7.91 4.08 8.05
N PHE A 163 8.64 4.36 6.98
CA PHE A 163 9.38 3.36 6.20
C PHE A 163 10.87 3.72 6.21
N ASN A 164 11.72 2.76 6.53
CA ASN A 164 13.17 2.93 6.58
C ASN A 164 13.87 2.02 5.59
N ASN A 165 15.10 2.37 5.21
CA ASN A 165 15.96 1.57 4.35
C ASN A 165 15.26 1.16 3.04
N VAL A 166 14.55 2.11 2.44
CA VAL A 166 13.80 1.88 1.19
C VAL A 166 14.77 1.74 0.02
N VAL A 167 14.57 0.69 -0.77
CA VAL A 167 15.30 0.47 -2.03
C VAL A 167 14.29 0.16 -3.13
N ILE A 168 14.35 0.94 -4.21
CA ILE A 168 13.48 0.78 -5.36
C ILE A 168 14.38 0.64 -6.59
N THR A 169 14.10 -0.33 -7.45
CA THR A 169 14.80 -0.44 -8.73
C THR A 169 13.83 -0.30 -9.90
N SER A 170 14.31 0.33 -10.97
CA SER A 170 13.54 0.49 -12.20
C SER A 170 14.40 0.22 -13.44
N SER A 171 13.77 -0.13 -14.55
CA SER A 171 14.40 -0.14 -15.85
C SER A 171 14.75 1.29 -16.30
N GLY A 172 15.78 1.44 -17.15
CA GLY A 172 16.20 2.71 -17.72
C GLY A 172 17.35 3.37 -16.98
N THR A 173 17.61 4.65 -17.30
CA THR A 173 18.76 5.42 -16.78
C THR A 173 18.36 6.75 -16.14
N ASP A 174 17.10 7.18 -16.25
CA ASP A 174 16.64 8.43 -15.66
C ASP A 174 16.47 8.28 -14.14
N THR A 175 17.26 9.03 -13.38
CA THR A 175 17.25 9.04 -11.91
C THR A 175 16.32 10.09 -11.31
N LYS A 176 15.73 10.97 -12.13
CA LYS A 176 14.93 12.12 -11.65
C LYS A 176 13.70 11.68 -10.87
N TRP A 177 13.09 10.57 -11.25
CA TRP A 177 11.94 10.04 -10.53
C TRP A 177 12.26 9.71 -9.04
N CYS A 178 13.52 9.34 -8.75
CA CYS A 178 14.00 9.07 -7.40
C CYS A 178 14.38 10.35 -6.65
N THR A 179 15.09 11.27 -7.34
CA THR A 179 15.70 12.44 -6.70
C THR A 179 14.76 13.65 -6.57
N ASN A 180 13.71 13.69 -7.38
CA ASN A 180 12.64 14.68 -7.23
C ASN A 180 11.72 14.33 -6.05
N ALA A 181 11.04 15.35 -5.53
CA ALA A 181 10.00 15.12 -4.52
C ALA A 181 8.92 14.18 -5.06
N PRO A 182 8.42 13.22 -4.26
CA PRO A 182 7.29 12.41 -4.64
C PRO A 182 6.02 13.27 -4.79
N GLU A 183 5.11 12.81 -5.61
CA GLU A 183 3.77 13.37 -5.62
C GLU A 183 3.08 13.13 -4.27
N ASN A 184 2.55 14.19 -3.67
CA ASN A 184 1.70 14.11 -2.49
C ASN A 184 0.25 14.24 -2.96
N TYR A 185 -0.48 13.12 -2.97
CA TYR A 185 -1.84 13.07 -3.50
C TYR A 185 -2.76 14.08 -2.80
N ASN A 186 -3.34 15.00 -3.59
CA ASN A 186 -4.21 16.09 -3.13
C ASN A 186 -3.57 16.98 -2.04
N SER A 187 -2.24 17.00 -1.92
CA SER A 187 -1.53 17.67 -0.81
C SER A 187 -2.05 17.25 0.58
N ALA A 188 -2.57 16.03 0.67
CA ALA A 188 -3.39 15.59 1.80
C ALA A 188 -2.57 15.12 3.01
N THR A 189 -1.25 15.06 2.91
CA THR A 189 -0.40 14.61 4.04
C THR A 189 0.78 15.54 4.25
N ASN A 190 1.23 15.67 5.50
CA ASN A 190 2.58 16.14 5.80
C ASN A 190 3.54 14.97 5.65
N TYR A 191 4.72 15.21 5.07
CA TYR A 191 5.69 14.14 4.91
C TYR A 191 7.13 14.63 5.03
N ALA A 192 8.02 13.69 5.30
CA ALA A 192 9.46 13.89 5.21
C ALA A 192 10.10 12.71 4.47
N VAL A 193 11.04 13.02 3.58
CA VAL A 193 11.88 12.05 2.88
C VAL A 193 13.32 12.44 3.11
N SER A 194 14.17 11.48 3.52
CA SER A 194 15.57 11.76 3.85
C SER A 194 16.52 10.72 3.27
N GLY A 195 17.77 11.14 3.02
CA GLY A 195 18.86 10.26 2.58
C GLY A 195 18.61 9.65 1.20
N VAL A 196 18.06 10.45 0.28
CA VAL A 196 17.81 10.02 -1.09
C VAL A 196 19.12 9.96 -1.88
N SER A 197 19.35 8.84 -2.55
CA SER A 197 20.43 8.67 -3.52
C SER A 197 20.02 7.76 -4.66
N ALA A 198 20.54 8.01 -5.84
CA ALA A 198 20.29 7.20 -7.03
C ALA A 198 21.59 6.82 -7.71
N SER A 199 21.63 5.62 -8.24
CA SER A 199 22.73 5.12 -9.07
C SER A 199 22.20 4.36 -10.27
N VAL A 200 23.01 4.28 -11.33
CA VAL A 200 22.64 3.56 -12.57
C VAL A 200 23.71 2.52 -12.84
N SER A 201 23.29 1.29 -13.10
CA SER A 201 24.15 0.21 -13.56
C SER A 201 23.36 -0.73 -14.47
N ASN A 202 23.95 -1.11 -15.61
CA ASN A 202 23.34 -2.06 -16.56
C ASN A 202 21.90 -1.69 -16.96
N ASN A 203 21.65 -0.42 -17.23
CA ASN A 203 20.32 0.11 -17.57
C ASN A 203 19.24 -0.12 -16.47
N VAL A 204 19.70 -0.21 -15.23
CA VAL A 204 18.85 -0.28 -14.04
C VAL A 204 19.18 0.89 -13.13
N VAL A 205 18.17 1.65 -12.75
CA VAL A 205 18.27 2.67 -11.70
C VAL A 205 18.03 2.00 -10.35
N THR A 206 18.91 2.26 -9.40
CA THR A 206 18.69 1.93 -7.98
C THR A 206 18.51 3.21 -7.19
N CYS A 207 17.33 3.39 -6.63
CA CYS A 207 16.97 4.48 -5.71
C CYS A 207 17.06 3.96 -4.28
N LYS A 208 17.79 4.67 -3.43
CA LYS A 208 17.85 4.40 -1.98
C LYS A 208 17.32 5.60 -1.24
N ILE A 209 16.50 5.36 -0.23
CA ILE A 209 15.90 6.38 0.64
C ILE A 209 16.07 5.90 2.08
N ASN A 210 16.72 6.68 2.92
CA ASN A 210 16.94 6.28 4.31
C ASN A 210 15.62 6.20 5.09
N SER A 211 14.74 7.20 4.91
CA SER A 211 13.44 7.21 5.59
C SER A 211 12.40 7.97 4.76
N VAL A 212 11.19 7.42 4.78
CA VAL A 212 9.94 8.07 4.31
C VAL A 212 8.97 8.08 5.48
N THR A 213 8.49 9.26 5.86
CA THR A 213 7.54 9.44 6.96
C THR A 213 6.32 10.17 6.44
N LEU A 214 5.14 9.57 6.61
CA LEU A 214 3.85 10.22 6.38
C LEU A 214 3.27 10.63 7.73
N GLN A 215 2.77 11.87 7.80
CA GLN A 215 2.14 12.43 9.00
C GLN A 215 0.77 12.97 8.66
N SER A 216 -0.16 12.87 9.62
CA SER A 216 -1.48 13.46 9.47
C SER A 216 -1.38 14.95 9.10
N PRO A 217 -2.24 15.45 8.21
CA PRO A 217 -2.34 16.87 7.96
C PRO A 217 -2.52 17.63 9.27
N LYS A 218 -1.89 18.80 9.40
CA LYS A 218 -2.19 19.68 10.52
C LYS A 218 -3.66 20.10 10.39
N LYS A 219 -4.39 19.90 11.47
CA LYS A 219 -5.75 20.44 11.63
C LYS A 219 -5.71 21.96 11.74
#